data_6375228c044a82cc6df648b3d0ddb078
#
_entry.id   6375228c044a82cc6df648b3d0ddb078
#
_cell.length_a   1.000
_cell.length_b   1.000
_cell.length_c   1.000
_cell.angle_alpha   90.00
_cell.angle_beta   90.00
_cell.angle_gamma   90.00
#
_symmetry.space_group_name_H-M   'P 1'
#
loop_
_entity.id
_entity.type
_entity.pdbx_description
1 polymer ?
#
loop_
_entity_poly.entity_id
_entity_poly.type
_entity_poly.pdbx_seq_one_letter_code
_entity_poly.pdbx_strand_id
1 'polypeptide(L)'
;MMEKKVIYRIATIADYDREALYLRKMHAKGWKLRKVSYSILLFVVKYTFEKCQPEQASYQLDFYPMKKSERASYLQLFKDCGWEHITDFNGFSYFRKAHSEIESDAEFEIYNDVAGKLAVVKRILIMRMLPILLLFLALLPVFSKFVSGGSSFSWEVFLIFIIDYVVLRVFAIQISYIFWRLFQKWKELSDS
;
A
#
# COMPACT_ATOMS: atom_id res chain seq x y z
N MET A 1 14.92 2.41 28.25
CA MET A 1 15.02 2.17 26.80
C MET A 1 13.72 1.50 26.37
N MET A 2 12.93 2.09 25.46
CA MET A 2 11.65 1.49 25.05
C MET A 2 11.91 0.23 24.22
N GLU A 3 11.18 -0.84 24.54
CA GLU A 3 11.26 -2.12 23.82
C GLU A 3 10.72 -1.95 22.41
N LYS A 4 11.48 -2.40 21.40
CA LYS A 4 11.11 -2.33 19.98
C LYS A 4 10.87 -3.73 19.43
N LYS A 5 9.86 -3.87 18.58
CA LYS A 5 9.55 -5.11 17.88
C LYS A 5 9.53 -4.84 16.37
N VAL A 6 10.21 -5.69 15.62
CA VAL A 6 10.23 -5.62 14.15
C VAL A 6 9.50 -6.82 13.60
N ILE A 7 8.59 -6.58 12.66
CA ILE A 7 7.80 -7.62 12.00
C ILE A 7 7.91 -7.42 10.49
N TYR A 8 8.13 -8.50 9.77
CA TYR A 8 8.17 -8.54 8.32
C TYR A 8 6.88 -9.18 7.79
N ARG A 9 6.21 -8.54 6.84
CA ARG A 9 4.98 -9.04 6.23
C ARG A 9 4.94 -8.73 4.76
N ILE A 10 4.29 -9.61 4.00
CA ILE A 10 3.88 -9.29 2.64
C ILE A 10 2.66 -8.37 2.76
N ALA A 11 2.75 -7.18 2.20
CA ALA A 11 1.65 -6.23 2.13
C ALA A 11 1.48 -5.77 0.68
N THR A 12 0.23 -5.76 0.22
CA THR A 12 -0.11 -5.28 -1.11
C THR A 12 -0.85 -3.96 -1.00
N ILE A 13 -0.71 -3.13 -2.02
CA ILE A 13 -1.38 -1.82 -2.09
C ILE A 13 -2.92 -1.93 -2.07
N ALA A 14 -3.45 -3.11 -2.42
CA ALA A 14 -4.88 -3.39 -2.44
C ALA A 14 -5.46 -3.74 -1.05
N ASP A 15 -4.61 -4.16 -0.11
CA ASP A 15 -5.02 -4.66 1.20
C ASP A 15 -4.83 -3.61 2.32
N TYR A 16 -4.83 -2.31 1.98
CA TYR A 16 -4.60 -1.22 2.94
C TYR A 16 -5.58 -1.23 4.14
N ASP A 17 -6.82 -1.65 3.94
CA ASP A 17 -7.82 -1.82 4.99
C ASP A 17 -7.50 -2.98 5.95
N ARG A 18 -7.06 -4.13 5.40
CA ARG A 18 -6.59 -5.26 6.20
C ARG A 18 -5.33 -4.91 6.98
N GLU A 19 -4.48 -4.07 6.39
CA GLU A 19 -3.31 -3.54 7.07
C GLU A 19 -3.70 -2.64 8.25
N ALA A 20 -4.66 -1.73 8.07
CA ALA A 20 -5.19 -0.90 9.14
C ALA A 20 -5.74 -1.75 10.30
N LEU A 21 -6.55 -2.79 9.98
CA LEU A 21 -7.06 -3.73 10.98
C LEU A 21 -5.94 -4.49 11.72
N TYR A 22 -4.89 -4.87 11.02
CA TYR A 22 -3.73 -5.51 11.64
C TYR A 22 -3.04 -4.57 12.63
N LEU A 23 -2.81 -3.32 12.27
CA LEU A 23 -2.18 -2.32 13.13
C LEU A 23 -3.01 -2.04 14.39
N ARG A 24 -4.35 -1.99 14.27
CA ARG A 24 -5.28 -1.92 15.41
C ARG A 24 -5.08 -3.09 16.37
N LYS A 25 -5.04 -4.32 15.85
CA LYS A 25 -4.82 -5.54 16.66
C LYS A 25 -3.46 -5.53 17.35
N MET A 26 -2.44 -4.98 16.71
CA MET A 26 -1.11 -4.86 17.32
C MET A 26 -1.11 -3.83 18.46
N HIS A 27 -1.76 -2.69 18.29
CA HIS A 27 -1.88 -1.66 19.33
C HIS A 27 -2.64 -2.18 20.55
N ALA A 28 -3.75 -2.88 20.34
CA ALA A 28 -4.51 -3.52 21.43
C ALA A 28 -3.70 -4.56 22.22
N LYS A 29 -2.60 -5.09 21.63
CA LYS A 29 -1.64 -5.99 22.30
C LYS A 29 -0.46 -5.24 22.93
N GLY A 30 -0.49 -3.91 22.98
CA GLY A 30 0.57 -3.08 23.56
C GLY A 30 1.74 -2.79 22.61
N TRP A 31 1.51 -2.83 21.28
CA TRP A 31 2.51 -2.54 20.26
C TRP A 31 2.03 -1.46 19.30
N LYS A 32 2.42 -0.20 19.53
CA LYS A 32 2.09 0.91 18.64
C LYS A 32 3.04 0.99 17.46
N LEU A 33 2.50 1.27 16.28
CA LEU A 33 3.30 1.48 15.07
C LEU A 33 4.17 2.73 15.22
N ARG A 34 5.45 2.63 14.84
CA ARG A 34 6.40 3.74 14.79
C ARG A 34 6.85 4.07 13.39
N LYS A 35 7.08 3.04 12.57
CA LYS A 35 7.62 3.22 11.21
C LYS A 35 7.29 2.03 10.33
N VAL A 36 7.05 2.33 9.06
CA VAL A 36 6.97 1.35 7.97
C VAL A 36 8.09 1.65 6.98
N SER A 37 8.75 0.64 6.47
CA SER A 37 9.87 0.78 5.54
C SER A 37 10.01 -0.43 4.62
N TYR A 38 10.76 -0.28 3.54
CA TYR A 38 11.11 -1.41 2.68
C TYR A 38 12.01 -2.41 3.44
N SER A 39 11.84 -3.67 3.12
CA SER A 39 12.78 -4.73 3.45
C SER A 39 13.77 -4.89 2.29
N ILE A 40 14.83 -5.70 2.49
CA ILE A 40 15.75 -6.12 1.42
C ILE A 40 14.97 -6.87 0.32
N LEU A 41 13.91 -7.60 0.68
CA LEU A 41 13.01 -8.25 -0.27
C LEU A 41 11.91 -7.27 -0.72
N LEU A 42 11.82 -6.99 -2.01
CA LEU A 42 10.96 -5.98 -2.63
C LEU A 42 9.47 -6.09 -2.27
N PHE A 43 8.99 -7.30 -1.93
CA PHE A 43 7.58 -7.55 -1.61
C PHE A 43 7.29 -7.67 -0.12
N VAL A 44 8.33 -7.50 0.71
CA VAL A 44 8.22 -7.62 2.17
C VAL A 44 8.36 -6.25 2.79
N VAL A 45 7.36 -5.86 3.56
CA VAL A 45 7.33 -4.61 4.31
C VAL A 45 7.80 -4.86 5.73
N LYS A 46 8.67 -3.97 6.21
CA LYS A 46 9.21 -3.98 7.57
C LYS A 46 8.41 -3.01 8.43
N TYR A 47 7.70 -3.53 9.42
CA TYR A 47 7.00 -2.75 10.44
C TYR A 47 7.85 -2.67 11.70
N THR A 48 8.05 -1.47 12.21
CA THR A 48 8.72 -1.23 13.49
C THR A 48 7.69 -0.75 14.50
N PHE A 49 7.50 -1.52 15.56
CA PHE A 49 6.61 -1.22 16.67
C PHE A 49 7.40 -0.82 17.90
N GLU A 50 6.76 -0.06 18.76
CA GLU A 50 7.25 0.35 20.06
C GLU A 50 6.27 -0.12 21.13
N LYS A 51 6.78 -0.60 22.26
CA LYS A 51 5.93 -1.05 23.37
C LYS A 51 5.16 0.11 23.97
N CYS A 52 3.89 -0.08 24.18
CA CYS A 52 2.99 0.88 24.83
C CYS A 52 2.04 0.14 25.81
N GLN A 53 1.24 0.88 26.55
CA GLN A 53 0.10 0.27 27.23
C GLN A 53 -0.90 -0.26 26.20
N PRO A 54 -1.47 -1.46 26.42
CA PRO A 54 -2.55 -1.96 25.57
C PRO A 54 -3.73 -0.99 25.56
N GLU A 55 -4.03 -0.46 24.39
CA GLU A 55 -5.06 0.54 24.18
C GLU A 55 -5.78 0.28 22.85
N GLN A 56 -7.06 0.60 22.78
CA GLN A 56 -7.77 0.61 21.53
C GLN A 56 -7.44 1.91 20.78
N ALA A 57 -6.99 1.78 19.53
CA ALA A 57 -6.70 2.90 18.67
C ALA A 57 -7.13 2.57 17.24
N SER A 58 -7.64 3.55 16.52
CA SER A 58 -7.91 3.43 15.10
C SER A 58 -6.67 3.73 14.29
N TYR A 59 -6.48 2.97 13.21
CA TYR A 59 -5.46 3.20 12.21
C TYR A 59 -6.12 3.37 10.86
N GLN A 60 -5.63 4.34 10.09
CA GLN A 60 -6.07 4.59 8.72
C GLN A 60 -4.88 4.82 7.80
N LEU A 61 -5.02 4.33 6.59
CA LEU A 61 -4.06 4.50 5.53
C LEU A 61 -4.73 5.29 4.40
N ASP A 62 -4.23 6.50 4.13
CA ASP A 62 -4.72 7.30 3.01
C ASP A 62 -3.71 7.35 1.88
N PHE A 63 -4.17 7.05 0.66
CA PHE A 63 -3.39 7.16 -0.56
C PHE A 63 -3.67 8.50 -1.23
N TYR A 64 -2.86 9.50 -0.90
CA TYR A 64 -2.94 10.82 -1.51
C TYR A 64 -1.54 11.31 -1.92
N PRO A 65 -1.06 10.97 -3.11
CA PRO A 65 0.20 11.46 -3.65
C PRO A 65 0.06 12.95 -3.97
N MET A 66 0.53 13.80 -3.07
CA MET A 66 0.43 15.25 -3.17
C MET A 66 1.77 15.91 -3.44
N LYS A 67 1.72 17.18 -3.90
CA LYS A 67 2.89 18.03 -3.99
C LYS A 67 3.39 18.40 -2.59
N LYS A 68 4.70 18.62 -2.47
CA LYS A 68 5.32 19.03 -1.19
C LYS A 68 4.69 20.28 -0.58
N SER A 69 4.24 21.23 -1.43
CA SER A 69 3.58 22.47 -1.00
C SER A 69 2.23 22.26 -0.30
N GLU A 70 1.50 21.20 -0.64
CA GLU A 70 0.17 20.90 -0.10
C GLU A 70 0.23 20.04 1.15
N ARG A 71 1.40 19.41 1.40
CA ARG A 71 1.56 18.43 2.46
C ARG A 71 1.31 18.99 3.87
N ALA A 72 1.78 20.19 4.15
CA ALA A 72 1.61 20.79 5.48
C ALA A 72 0.12 21.01 5.81
N SER A 73 -0.63 21.59 4.86
CA SER A 73 -2.08 21.81 5.02
C SER A 73 -2.85 20.50 5.14
N TYR A 74 -2.46 19.49 4.36
CA TYR A 74 -3.05 18.15 4.44
C TYR A 74 -2.84 17.51 5.82
N LEU A 75 -1.61 17.50 6.34
CA LEU A 75 -1.32 16.93 7.66
C LEU A 75 -2.01 17.73 8.79
N GLN A 76 -2.13 19.06 8.62
CA GLN A 76 -2.84 19.90 9.58
C GLN A 76 -4.33 19.55 9.62
N LEU A 77 -4.98 19.36 8.45
CA LEU A 77 -6.37 18.94 8.37
C LEU A 77 -6.63 17.65 9.18
N PHE A 78 -5.79 16.64 9.02
CA PHE A 78 -5.93 15.39 9.79
C PHE A 78 -5.67 15.58 11.28
N LYS A 79 -4.71 16.42 11.62
CA LYS A 79 -4.41 16.77 13.02
C LYS A 79 -5.57 17.48 13.68
N ASP A 80 -6.25 18.40 12.99
CA ASP A 80 -7.42 19.12 13.49
C ASP A 80 -8.62 18.17 13.73
N CYS A 81 -8.67 17.04 13.01
CA CYS A 81 -9.63 15.96 13.24
C CYS A 81 -9.16 14.92 14.28
N GLY A 82 -8.09 15.20 15.06
CA GLY A 82 -7.56 14.31 16.08
C GLY A 82 -6.72 13.13 15.55
N TRP A 83 -6.33 13.13 14.27
CA TRP A 83 -5.48 12.09 13.71
C TRP A 83 -4.00 12.43 13.84
N GLU A 84 -3.22 11.54 14.42
CA GLU A 84 -1.75 11.63 14.49
C GLU A 84 -1.13 10.98 13.24
N HIS A 85 -0.35 11.76 12.48
CA HIS A 85 0.46 11.20 11.40
C HIS A 85 1.68 10.45 11.96
N ILE A 86 1.88 9.21 11.53
CA ILE A 86 2.95 8.33 12.02
C ILE A 86 4.12 8.29 11.02
N THR A 87 3.84 7.92 9.79
CA THR A 87 4.85 7.70 8.75
C THR A 87 4.20 7.67 7.37
N ASP A 88 5.02 7.88 6.35
CA ASP A 88 4.62 7.62 4.97
C ASP A 88 5.37 6.41 4.43
N PHE A 89 4.67 5.63 3.65
CA PHE A 89 5.26 4.50 2.97
C PHE A 89 4.51 4.19 1.68
N ASN A 90 5.23 4.05 0.58
CA ASN A 90 4.70 3.61 -0.71
C ASN A 90 3.48 4.40 -1.24
N GLY A 91 3.45 5.72 -0.98
CA GLY A 91 2.36 6.63 -1.39
C GLY A 91 1.19 6.68 -0.41
N PHE A 92 1.22 5.89 0.67
CA PHE A 92 0.28 5.98 1.76
C PHE A 92 0.83 6.81 2.90
N SER A 93 -0.04 7.62 3.49
CA SER A 93 0.16 8.25 4.79
C SER A 93 -0.56 7.42 5.85
N TYR A 94 0.15 7.07 6.91
CA TYR A 94 -0.35 6.27 8.03
C TYR A 94 -0.75 7.18 9.16
N PHE A 95 -2.00 7.08 9.57
CA PHE A 95 -2.58 7.86 10.66
C PHE A 95 -3.04 6.97 11.80
N ARG A 96 -3.05 7.52 13.01
CA ARG A 96 -3.57 6.90 14.22
C ARG A 96 -4.44 7.90 14.98
N LYS A 97 -5.54 7.41 15.58
CA LYS A 97 -6.37 8.15 16.53
C LYS A 97 -6.63 7.27 17.75
N ALA A 98 -6.38 7.77 18.95
CA ALA A 98 -6.65 7.07 20.19
C ALA A 98 -8.17 6.95 20.41
N HIS A 99 -8.63 5.84 21.01
CA HIS A 99 -10.06 5.64 21.23
C HIS A 99 -10.67 6.65 22.19
N SER A 100 -9.88 7.14 23.17
CA SER A 100 -10.29 8.21 24.08
C SER A 100 -10.63 9.54 23.38
N GLU A 101 -10.21 9.71 22.13
CA GLU A 101 -10.44 10.90 21.30
C GLU A 101 -11.56 10.69 20.27
N ILE A 102 -12.27 9.55 20.33
CA ILE A 102 -13.34 9.18 19.39
C ILE A 102 -14.68 9.40 20.08
N GLU A 103 -15.44 10.38 19.63
CA GLU A 103 -16.75 10.73 20.18
C GLU A 103 -17.90 9.93 19.54
N SER A 104 -17.69 9.41 18.32
CA SER A 104 -18.73 8.65 17.59
C SER A 104 -18.14 7.55 16.72
N ASP A 105 -18.95 6.52 16.40
CA ASP A 105 -18.55 5.43 15.50
C ASP A 105 -18.15 5.94 14.10
N ALA A 106 -18.71 7.06 13.66
CA ALA A 106 -18.38 7.69 12.39
C ALA A 106 -16.93 8.23 12.32
N GLU A 107 -16.32 8.52 13.48
CA GLU A 107 -14.94 9.03 13.55
C GLU A 107 -13.86 7.95 13.50
N PHE A 108 -14.26 6.66 13.51
CA PHE A 108 -13.31 5.55 13.37
C PHE A 108 -12.64 5.51 12.00
N GLU A 109 -13.23 6.14 10.98
CA GLU A 109 -12.73 6.14 9.63
C GLU A 109 -12.51 7.57 9.11
N ILE A 110 -11.42 7.80 8.40
CA ILE A 110 -11.12 9.09 7.74
C ILE A 110 -12.18 9.38 6.66
N TYR A 111 -12.63 8.33 5.98
CA TYR A 111 -13.70 8.41 4.99
C TYR A 111 -14.93 7.69 5.52
N ASN A 112 -15.92 8.45 5.96
CA ASN A 112 -17.18 7.92 6.49
C ASN A 112 -18.18 7.58 5.39
N ASP A 113 -17.94 8.10 4.18
CA ASP A 113 -18.82 7.94 3.03
C ASP A 113 -18.22 7.02 1.96
N VAL A 114 -19.08 6.39 1.20
CA VAL A 114 -18.73 5.52 0.08
C VAL A 114 -17.96 6.29 -0.99
N ALA A 115 -18.30 7.56 -1.22
CA ALA A 115 -17.65 8.39 -2.23
C ALA A 115 -16.16 8.64 -1.90
N GLY A 116 -15.84 8.89 -0.64
CA GLY A 116 -14.43 9.03 -0.17
C GLY A 116 -13.64 7.74 -0.35
N LYS A 117 -14.21 6.59 0.03
CA LYS A 117 -13.58 5.27 -0.16
C LYS A 117 -13.34 4.95 -1.64
N LEU A 118 -14.32 5.23 -2.50
CA LEU A 118 -14.19 5.08 -3.96
C LEU A 118 -13.10 6.00 -4.53
N ALA A 119 -12.99 7.23 -4.04
CA ALA A 119 -11.96 8.17 -4.48
C ALA A 119 -10.54 7.65 -4.19
N VAL A 120 -10.32 6.99 -3.05
CA VAL A 120 -9.03 6.34 -2.73
C VAL A 120 -8.74 5.21 -3.72
N VAL A 121 -9.69 4.31 -3.95
CA VAL A 121 -9.54 3.20 -4.90
C VAL A 121 -9.26 3.72 -6.31
N LYS A 122 -10.01 4.73 -6.78
CA LYS A 122 -9.80 5.36 -8.09
C LYS A 122 -8.41 6.00 -8.22
N ARG A 123 -7.94 6.69 -7.17
CA ARG A 123 -6.57 7.26 -7.15
C ARG A 123 -5.50 6.19 -7.27
N ILE A 124 -5.62 5.08 -6.54
CA ILE A 124 -4.69 3.96 -6.63
C ILE A 124 -4.67 3.37 -8.04
N LEU A 125 -5.86 3.12 -8.64
CA LEU A 125 -5.98 2.58 -9.99
C LEU A 125 -5.32 3.49 -11.03
N ILE A 126 -5.63 4.79 -11.02
CA ILE A 126 -5.14 5.74 -12.04
C ILE A 126 -3.66 6.05 -11.82
N MET A 127 -3.25 6.39 -10.60
CA MET A 127 -1.91 6.92 -10.35
C MET A 127 -0.85 5.83 -10.20
N ARG A 128 -1.25 4.60 -9.87
CA ARG A 128 -0.31 3.52 -9.60
C ARG A 128 -0.41 2.38 -10.61
N MET A 129 -1.62 1.88 -10.85
CA MET A 129 -1.80 0.70 -11.70
C MET A 129 -1.74 1.02 -13.19
N LEU A 130 -2.36 2.12 -13.62
CA LEU A 130 -2.37 2.48 -15.04
C LEU A 130 -0.98 2.74 -15.62
N PRO A 131 -0.07 3.53 -14.99
CA PRO A 131 1.30 3.71 -15.49
C PRO A 131 2.09 2.39 -15.58
N ILE A 132 1.93 1.50 -14.59
CA ILE A 132 2.60 0.19 -14.59
C ILE A 132 2.09 -0.67 -15.75
N LEU A 133 0.77 -0.68 -15.98
CA LEU A 133 0.15 -1.39 -17.09
C LEU A 133 0.63 -0.86 -18.44
N LEU A 134 0.68 0.46 -18.61
CA LEU A 134 1.17 1.09 -19.85
C LEU A 134 2.64 0.78 -20.10
N LEU A 135 3.48 0.84 -19.06
CA LEU A 135 4.88 0.45 -19.16
C LEU A 135 5.04 -1.02 -19.58
N PHE A 136 4.26 -1.91 -18.96
CA PHE A 136 4.24 -3.32 -19.32
C PHE A 136 3.87 -3.54 -20.79
N LEU A 137 2.80 -2.88 -21.28
CA LEU A 137 2.39 -2.97 -22.68
C LEU A 137 3.43 -2.41 -23.64
N ALA A 138 4.13 -1.33 -23.27
CA ALA A 138 5.19 -0.74 -24.05
C ALA A 138 6.44 -1.63 -24.20
N LEU A 139 6.69 -2.50 -23.22
CA LEU A 139 7.82 -3.43 -23.22
C LEU A 139 7.56 -4.70 -24.06
N LEU A 140 6.30 -5.06 -24.31
CA LEU A 140 5.94 -6.26 -25.07
C LEU A 140 6.57 -6.32 -26.49
N PRO A 141 6.54 -5.24 -27.33
CA PRO A 141 7.16 -5.28 -28.66
C PRO A 141 8.69 -5.33 -28.60
N VAL A 142 9.32 -4.76 -27.58
CA VAL A 142 10.77 -4.87 -27.36
C VAL A 142 11.14 -6.32 -27.10
N PHE A 143 10.39 -6.98 -26.24
CA PHE A 143 10.54 -8.39 -25.93
C PHE A 143 10.33 -9.28 -27.16
N SER A 144 9.28 -9.02 -27.97
CA SER A 144 9.00 -9.81 -29.18
C SER A 144 10.11 -9.68 -30.24
N LYS A 145 10.65 -8.49 -30.43
CA LYS A 145 11.80 -8.27 -31.36
C LYS A 145 13.06 -9.00 -30.90
N PHE A 146 13.31 -9.03 -29.62
CA PHE A 146 14.45 -9.74 -29.05
C PHE A 146 14.31 -11.26 -29.27
N VAL A 147 13.13 -11.83 -29.08
CA VAL A 147 12.84 -13.26 -29.32
C VAL A 147 12.96 -13.63 -30.81
N SER A 148 12.56 -12.72 -31.71
CA SER A 148 12.53 -12.96 -33.15
C SER A 148 13.86 -12.66 -33.84
N GLY A 149 14.74 -11.88 -33.25
CA GLY A 149 15.99 -11.43 -33.83
C GLY A 149 17.12 -12.41 -33.62
N GLY A 150 17.23 -13.45 -34.48
CA GLY A 150 18.22 -14.53 -34.58
C GLY A 150 19.67 -14.28 -34.11
N SER A 151 19.86 -13.76 -32.91
CA SER A 151 21.17 -13.68 -32.27
C SER A 151 21.65 -15.08 -31.93
N SER A 152 22.93 -15.37 -32.17
CA SER A 152 23.56 -16.63 -31.82
C SER A 152 23.17 -17.06 -30.39
N PHE A 153 22.51 -18.21 -30.30
CA PHE A 153 22.04 -18.79 -29.04
C PHE A 153 23.24 -19.05 -28.11
N SER A 154 23.46 -18.15 -27.15
CA SER A 154 24.38 -18.43 -26.05
C SER A 154 23.55 -18.85 -24.81
N TRP A 155 24.08 -19.79 -24.06
CA TRP A 155 23.43 -20.29 -22.83
C TRP A 155 23.14 -19.16 -21.79
N GLU A 156 24.00 -18.16 -21.74
CA GLU A 156 23.85 -16.98 -20.90
C GLU A 156 22.62 -16.14 -21.29
N VAL A 157 22.42 -15.92 -22.57
CA VAL A 157 21.25 -15.21 -23.12
C VAL A 157 19.97 -15.98 -22.79
N PHE A 158 19.99 -17.31 -22.91
CA PHE A 158 18.85 -18.15 -22.54
C PHE A 158 18.48 -18.08 -21.06
N LEU A 159 19.46 -18.07 -20.16
CA LEU A 159 19.23 -17.91 -18.72
C LEU A 159 18.63 -16.53 -18.39
N ILE A 160 19.12 -15.47 -19.00
CA ILE A 160 18.57 -14.12 -18.85
C ILE A 160 17.10 -14.11 -19.27
N PHE A 161 16.77 -14.76 -20.40
CA PHE A 161 15.38 -14.88 -20.86
C PHE A 161 14.48 -15.62 -19.89
N ILE A 162 14.93 -16.72 -19.32
CA ILE A 162 14.14 -17.46 -18.34
C ILE A 162 13.87 -16.58 -17.12
N ILE A 163 14.88 -15.88 -16.63
CA ILE A 163 14.75 -14.98 -15.47
C ILE A 163 13.77 -13.87 -15.79
N ASP A 164 13.89 -13.19 -16.92
CA ASP A 164 13.00 -12.12 -17.35
C ASP A 164 11.56 -12.61 -17.53
N TYR A 165 11.37 -13.79 -18.13
CA TYR A 165 10.06 -14.40 -18.29
C TYR A 165 9.41 -14.73 -16.94
N VAL A 166 10.15 -15.29 -15.99
CA VAL A 166 9.64 -15.59 -14.64
C VAL A 166 9.30 -14.30 -13.91
N VAL A 167 10.15 -13.28 -13.95
CA VAL A 167 9.90 -11.97 -13.34
C VAL A 167 8.64 -11.33 -13.93
N LEU A 168 8.50 -11.35 -15.27
CA LEU A 168 7.33 -10.83 -15.97
C LEU A 168 6.05 -11.55 -15.58
N ARG A 169 6.09 -12.88 -15.45
CA ARG A 169 4.93 -13.69 -15.00
C ARG A 169 4.54 -13.37 -13.57
N VAL A 170 5.50 -13.30 -12.65
CA VAL A 170 5.25 -12.94 -11.25
C VAL A 170 4.64 -11.55 -11.17
N PHE A 171 5.17 -10.60 -11.96
CA PHE A 171 4.66 -9.23 -12.00
C PHE A 171 3.23 -9.15 -12.57
N ALA A 172 2.94 -9.89 -13.65
CA ALA A 172 1.60 -9.96 -14.24
C ALA A 172 0.57 -10.56 -13.28
N ILE A 173 0.94 -11.63 -12.55
CA ILE A 173 0.07 -12.23 -11.53
C ILE A 173 -0.22 -11.23 -10.40
N GLN A 174 0.79 -10.51 -9.94
CA GLN A 174 0.61 -9.50 -8.89
C GLN A 174 -0.28 -8.33 -9.33
N ILE A 175 -0.06 -7.81 -10.55
CA ILE A 175 -0.91 -6.74 -11.10
C ILE A 175 -2.35 -7.22 -11.24
N SER A 176 -2.56 -8.44 -11.77
CA SER A 176 -3.89 -9.03 -11.93
C SER A 176 -4.59 -9.22 -10.59
N TYR A 177 -3.88 -9.69 -9.56
CA TYR A 177 -4.40 -9.83 -8.20
C TYR A 177 -4.79 -8.46 -7.62
N ILE A 178 -3.91 -7.47 -7.70
CA ILE A 178 -4.16 -6.11 -7.17
C ILE A 178 -5.37 -5.49 -7.89
N PHE A 179 -5.39 -5.58 -9.23
CA PHE A 179 -6.50 -5.06 -10.04
C PHE A 179 -7.83 -5.72 -9.69
N TRP A 180 -7.87 -7.06 -9.62
CA TRP A 180 -9.05 -7.82 -9.26
C TRP A 180 -9.56 -7.44 -7.85
N ARG A 181 -8.64 -7.30 -6.90
CA ARG A 181 -8.96 -6.94 -5.52
C ARG A 181 -9.54 -5.53 -5.40
N LEU A 182 -8.92 -4.56 -6.10
CA LEU A 182 -9.42 -3.18 -6.14
C LEU A 182 -10.74 -3.06 -6.89
N PHE A 183 -10.92 -3.84 -7.96
CA PHE A 183 -12.17 -3.89 -8.71
C PHE A 183 -13.31 -4.47 -7.87
N GLN A 184 -13.07 -5.53 -7.11
CA GLN A 184 -14.06 -6.06 -6.16
C GLN A 184 -14.45 -5.01 -5.12
N LYS A 185 -13.49 -4.34 -4.51
CA LYS A 185 -13.75 -3.25 -3.58
C LYS A 185 -14.58 -2.13 -4.21
N TRP A 186 -14.21 -1.73 -5.41
CA TRP A 186 -14.96 -0.71 -6.14
C TRP A 186 -16.40 -1.14 -6.34
N LYS A 187 -16.63 -2.38 -6.74
CA LYS A 187 -17.98 -2.93 -6.95
C LYS A 187 -18.78 -2.97 -5.63
N GLU A 188 -18.22 -3.50 -4.56
CA GLU A 188 -18.86 -3.54 -3.23
C GLU A 188 -19.30 -2.15 -2.76
N LEU A 189 -18.46 -1.13 -2.97
CA LEU A 189 -18.76 0.24 -2.58
C LEU A 189 -19.72 0.95 -3.54
N SER A 190 -19.78 0.55 -4.80
CA SER A 190 -20.72 1.12 -5.80
C SER A 190 -22.13 0.58 -5.65
N ASP A 191 -22.28 -0.64 -5.12
CA ASP A 191 -23.56 -1.33 -4.96
C ASP A 191 -24.19 -1.06 -3.55
N SER A 192 -23.49 -0.36 -2.65
CA SER A 192 -23.96 0.05 -1.30
C SER A 192 -24.51 1.45 -1.29
#